data_dda041f0ee4ea21105e1efc9e403f271
#
_entry.id   dda041f0ee4ea21105e1efc9e403f271
#
_cell.length_a   1.000
_cell.length_b   1.000
_cell.length_c   1.000
_cell.angle_alpha   90.00
_cell.angle_beta   90.00
_cell.angle_gamma   90.00
#
_symmetry.space_group_name_H-M   'P 1'
#
loop_
_entity.id
_entity.type
_entity.pdbx_description
1 polymer ?
#
loop_
_entity_poly.entity_id
_entity_poly.type
_entity_poly.pdbx_seq_one_letter_code
_entity_poly.pdbx_strand_id
1 'polypeptide(L)'
;MNKSIIFIALILVLALTGGAFLYWSTPATDQPAGETSGETPQNETGGTSAESEHSKPSATSPSSSPVPPSYSGSGQTGRLLFTITDSTAPNDDASSIFLTISLLTARNEKATWVPISARKHTYDLLQLKRDGKQELVFDTTIPMGTYDQIALTIDSVTMITNGVAKNAKLPTKTLYIPLSIPLRVNQTAALTINFVAGKSFHTTDTGLLVYAPVVDVHVLGEIQLVQTSGSKVEFFNGLPKFAGSYGMNEIGIMQKDSFGIDSLSRIELVQDIFVLIPQSLNRSLFTIAPNDAITTALTGGHVAKVLAVYAELLDKKPVWRVRGSSANGTIVSVYINASTGSVEKVQ
;
A
#
# COMPACT_ATOMS: atom_id res chain seq x y z
N MET A 1 -7.08 16.88 -55.42
CA MET A 1 -7.90 17.89 -54.74
C MET A 1 -7.72 17.72 -53.24
N ASN A 2 -6.90 18.62 -52.69
CA ASN A 2 -6.53 18.63 -51.26
C ASN A 2 -7.63 19.27 -50.44
N LYS A 3 -8.01 18.63 -49.34
CA LYS A 3 -8.80 19.28 -48.30
C LYS A 3 -7.99 19.25 -47.02
N SER A 4 -7.34 20.36 -46.75
CA SER A 4 -6.74 20.71 -45.47
C SER A 4 -7.80 20.86 -44.41
N ILE A 5 -7.66 20.17 -43.28
CA ILE A 5 -8.47 20.37 -42.08
C ILE A 5 -7.60 21.18 -41.11
N ILE A 6 -8.05 22.40 -40.86
CA ILE A 6 -7.49 23.35 -39.93
C ILE A 6 -7.98 22.94 -38.53
N PHE A 7 -7.04 22.57 -37.61
CA PHE A 7 -7.32 22.46 -36.19
C PHE A 7 -7.11 23.82 -35.53
N ILE A 8 -8.20 24.38 -35.04
CA ILE A 8 -8.19 25.62 -34.23
C ILE A 8 -7.90 25.18 -32.78
N ALA A 9 -6.72 25.57 -32.30
CA ALA A 9 -6.38 25.47 -30.88
C ALA A 9 -7.04 26.64 -30.13
N LEU A 10 -8.00 26.31 -29.27
CA LEU A 10 -8.62 27.27 -28.36
C LEU A 10 -7.76 27.34 -27.09
N ILE A 11 -6.95 28.39 -26.96
CA ILE A 11 -6.24 28.74 -25.75
C ILE A 11 -7.21 29.53 -24.86
N LEU A 12 -7.63 28.92 -23.76
CA LEU A 12 -8.40 29.60 -22.72
C LEU A 12 -7.43 30.16 -21.67
N VAL A 13 -7.23 31.47 -21.72
CA VAL A 13 -6.52 32.23 -20.67
C VAL A 13 -7.52 32.49 -19.56
N LEU A 14 -7.32 31.91 -18.38
CA LEU A 14 -8.06 32.23 -17.17
C LEU A 14 -7.23 33.20 -16.30
N ALA A 15 -7.76 34.39 -16.20
CA ALA A 15 -7.21 35.51 -15.45
C ALA A 15 -7.25 35.23 -13.94
N LEU A 16 -6.18 35.63 -13.28
CA LEU A 16 -6.01 35.78 -11.85
C LEU A 16 -7.05 36.75 -11.28
N THR A 17 -7.89 36.31 -10.37
CA THR A 17 -8.57 37.17 -9.41
C THR A 17 -8.18 36.73 -8.01
N GLY A 18 -7.46 37.61 -7.33
CA GLY A 18 -7.07 37.45 -5.93
C GLY A 18 -8.30 37.48 -5.03
N GLY A 19 -8.49 36.45 -4.25
CA GLY A 19 -9.45 36.39 -3.16
C GLY A 19 -8.72 36.50 -1.84
N ALA A 20 -8.90 37.66 -1.18
CA ALA A 20 -8.44 37.92 0.19
C ALA A 20 -9.24 37.04 1.15
N PHE A 21 -8.56 36.16 1.90
CA PHE A 21 -9.15 35.47 3.03
C PHE A 21 -9.19 36.36 4.24
N LEU A 22 -10.40 36.80 4.61
CA LEU A 22 -10.66 37.47 5.87
C LEU A 22 -10.64 36.44 7.01
N TYR A 23 -9.69 36.61 7.91
CA TYR A 23 -9.66 35.96 9.21
C TYR A 23 -10.84 36.43 10.06
N TRP A 24 -11.74 35.54 10.40
CA TRP A 24 -12.72 35.78 11.44
C TRP A 24 -12.17 35.22 12.76
N SER A 25 -11.78 36.15 13.66
CA SER A 25 -11.51 35.89 15.05
C SER A 25 -12.83 35.88 15.82
N THR A 26 -13.21 34.78 16.42
CA THR A 26 -14.29 34.69 17.43
C THR A 26 -13.74 35.08 18.79
N PRO A 27 -14.44 35.90 19.59
CA PRO A 27 -14.01 36.24 20.93
C PRO A 27 -14.26 35.13 21.94
N ALA A 28 -13.35 35.02 22.89
CA ALA A 28 -13.44 34.17 24.06
C ALA A 28 -14.64 34.57 24.93
N THR A 29 -15.44 33.60 25.33
CA THR A 29 -16.49 33.81 26.33
C THR A 29 -16.02 33.19 27.65
N ASP A 30 -16.15 34.04 28.69
CA ASP A 30 -15.78 33.84 30.08
C ASP A 30 -16.36 32.57 30.71
N GLN A 31 -15.54 31.97 31.56
CA GLN A 31 -15.86 30.91 32.50
C GLN A 31 -16.24 31.53 33.84
N PRO A 32 -17.31 31.12 34.50
CA PRO A 32 -17.45 31.37 35.93
C PRO A 32 -16.94 30.17 36.76
N ALA A 33 -16.17 30.52 37.75
CA ALA A 33 -15.72 29.66 38.84
C ALA A 33 -16.88 29.17 39.70
N GLY A 34 -16.83 27.92 40.13
CA GLY A 34 -17.70 27.32 41.14
C GLY A 34 -16.89 26.40 42.04
N GLU A 35 -16.48 26.93 43.18
CA GLU A 35 -16.01 26.16 44.33
C GLU A 35 -17.14 25.31 44.91
N THR A 36 -16.87 24.08 45.34
CA THR A 36 -17.40 23.54 46.58
C THR A 36 -16.57 22.35 47.10
N SER A 37 -16.16 22.54 48.33
CA SER A 37 -15.56 21.65 49.30
C SER A 37 -16.45 20.46 49.66
N GLY A 38 -15.84 19.40 50.20
CA GLY A 38 -16.57 18.40 51.01
C GLY A 38 -15.89 17.05 51.10
N GLU A 39 -15.08 16.95 52.12
CA GLU A 39 -15.09 15.92 53.20
C GLU A 39 -14.67 14.49 52.85
N THR A 40 -13.57 14.15 53.50
CA THR A 40 -13.15 12.79 53.88
C THR A 40 -14.01 12.25 55.04
N PRO A 41 -14.24 10.95 55.16
CA PRO A 41 -13.85 10.31 56.39
C PRO A 41 -13.01 9.06 56.25
N GLN A 42 -12.00 8.97 57.11
CA GLN A 42 -11.32 7.76 57.55
C GLN A 42 -12.28 6.79 58.18
N ASN A 43 -12.08 5.50 58.03
CA ASN A 43 -12.22 4.57 59.15
C ASN A 43 -11.32 3.35 59.02
N GLU A 44 -10.61 3.10 60.11
CA GLU A 44 -9.75 1.97 60.40
C GLU A 44 -10.57 0.71 60.71
N THR A 45 -9.97 -0.44 60.54
CA THR A 45 -9.78 -1.59 61.45
C THR A 45 -9.61 -2.86 60.62
N GLY A 46 -8.46 -3.54 60.65
CA GLY A 46 -8.08 -4.51 61.67
C GLY A 46 -8.44 -5.95 61.22
N GLY A 47 -7.44 -6.83 60.98
CA GLY A 47 -7.70 -8.26 60.89
C GLY A 47 -6.62 -9.08 60.16
N THR A 48 -5.59 -9.44 60.88
CA THR A 48 -4.84 -10.70 61.02
C THR A 48 -4.81 -11.76 59.89
N SER A 49 -3.53 -12.05 59.45
CA SER A 49 -2.88 -13.33 59.17
C SER A 49 -3.56 -14.45 58.39
N ALA A 50 -2.94 -14.80 57.23
CA ALA A 50 -2.60 -16.20 56.91
C ALA A 50 -1.51 -16.18 55.82
N GLU A 51 -0.37 -16.71 56.16
CA GLU A 51 0.78 -17.05 55.35
C GLU A 51 0.41 -18.14 54.35
N SER A 52 0.60 -17.90 53.08
CA SER A 52 0.60 -18.94 52.04
C SER A 52 1.72 -18.61 51.05
N GLU A 53 2.80 -19.33 51.23
CA GLU A 53 3.90 -19.37 50.25
C GLU A 53 3.38 -19.74 48.87
N HIS A 54 3.36 -18.78 47.94
CA HIS A 54 3.17 -19.08 46.54
C HIS A 54 4.46 -18.70 45.79
N SER A 55 5.11 -19.73 45.29
CA SER A 55 6.29 -19.71 44.46
C SER A 55 6.12 -18.73 43.30
N LYS A 56 6.97 -17.70 43.28
CA LYS A 56 7.08 -16.71 42.22
C LYS A 56 7.57 -17.39 40.95
N PRO A 57 6.82 -17.41 39.85
CA PRO A 57 7.36 -17.84 38.57
C PRO A 57 8.43 -16.87 38.13
N SER A 58 9.61 -17.40 37.85
CA SER A 58 10.78 -16.71 37.31
C SER A 58 10.37 -16.02 36.02
N ALA A 59 10.44 -14.70 36.00
CA ALA A 59 10.23 -13.91 34.79
C ALA A 59 11.33 -14.24 33.81
N THR A 60 10.97 -14.99 32.77
CA THR A 60 11.80 -15.19 31.58
C THR A 60 11.96 -13.83 30.90
N SER A 61 13.18 -13.33 30.86
CA SER A 61 13.55 -12.08 30.18
C SER A 61 13.02 -12.10 28.73
N PRO A 62 12.47 -10.99 28.24
CA PRO A 62 12.01 -10.93 26.85
C PRO A 62 13.19 -11.15 25.92
N SER A 63 13.03 -12.13 25.06
CA SER A 63 13.90 -12.46 23.93
C SER A 63 14.36 -11.19 23.21
N SER A 64 15.66 -11.03 23.09
CA SER A 64 16.31 -9.96 22.34
C SER A 64 15.70 -9.84 20.95
N SER A 65 15.06 -8.70 20.66
CA SER A 65 14.64 -8.33 19.31
C SER A 65 15.82 -8.48 18.35
N PRO A 66 15.61 -9.02 17.13
CA PRO A 66 16.67 -9.11 16.15
C PRO A 66 17.20 -7.70 15.86
N VAL A 67 18.46 -7.48 16.18
CA VAL A 67 19.19 -6.25 15.82
C VAL A 67 19.23 -6.22 14.29
N PRO A 68 18.87 -5.12 13.62
CA PRO A 68 19.02 -5.01 12.17
C PRO A 68 20.49 -5.25 11.82
N PRO A 69 20.79 -5.93 10.70
CA PRO A 69 22.16 -6.22 10.32
C PRO A 69 22.93 -4.90 10.19
N SER A 70 23.86 -4.68 11.10
CA SER A 70 24.82 -3.58 10.99
C SER A 70 25.76 -3.94 9.84
N TYR A 71 25.75 -3.16 8.77
CA TYR A 71 26.73 -3.29 7.70
C TYR A 71 28.11 -2.93 8.25
N SER A 72 28.87 -3.92 8.68
CA SER A 72 30.27 -3.79 9.11
C SER A 72 31.25 -3.74 7.92
N GLY A 73 30.80 -3.33 6.74
CA GLY A 73 31.65 -3.11 5.60
C GLY A 73 32.41 -1.78 5.75
N SER A 74 33.71 -1.78 5.52
CA SER A 74 34.57 -0.58 5.40
C SER A 74 34.20 0.34 4.23
N GLY A 75 32.98 0.26 3.73
CA GLY A 75 32.45 1.01 2.59
C GLY A 75 31.90 2.38 3.00
N GLN A 76 31.98 3.32 2.09
CA GLN A 76 31.36 4.63 2.23
C GLN A 76 29.83 4.48 2.31
N THR A 77 29.19 5.18 3.23
CA THR A 77 27.76 5.07 3.50
C THR A 77 27.06 6.43 3.43
N GLY A 78 25.74 6.40 3.24
CA GLY A 78 24.85 7.54 3.39
C GLY A 78 23.65 7.18 4.27
N ARG A 79 22.93 8.18 4.75
CA ARG A 79 21.72 8.03 5.58
C ARG A 79 20.48 7.98 4.71
N LEU A 80 19.64 6.98 4.89
CA LEU A 80 18.34 6.86 4.23
C LEU A 80 17.22 6.89 5.27
N LEU A 81 16.30 7.84 5.09
CA LEU A 81 15.05 7.90 5.84
C LEU A 81 13.93 7.34 4.96
N PHE A 82 13.08 6.53 5.54
CA PHE A 82 11.86 6.06 4.89
C PHE A 82 10.65 6.54 5.68
N THR A 83 9.73 7.18 4.97
CA THR A 83 8.51 7.72 5.54
C THR A 83 7.29 7.24 4.79
N ILE A 84 6.16 7.21 5.50
CA ILE A 84 4.85 6.97 4.91
C ILE A 84 3.91 8.11 5.21
N THR A 85 2.92 8.28 4.34
CA THR A 85 1.82 9.22 4.50
C THR A 85 0.58 8.68 3.77
N ASP A 86 -0.57 9.31 4.00
CA ASP A 86 -1.77 9.19 3.16
C ASP A 86 -2.33 10.59 2.91
N SER A 87 -2.46 10.98 1.65
CA SER A 87 -2.95 12.30 1.23
C SER A 87 -4.38 12.27 0.71
N THR A 88 -4.97 11.10 0.52
CA THR A 88 -6.26 10.96 -0.16
C THR A 88 -7.43 10.72 0.80
N ALA A 89 -8.63 11.11 0.36
CA ALA A 89 -9.85 10.80 1.08
C ALA A 89 -10.14 9.30 0.98
N PRO A 90 -10.42 8.65 2.11
CA PRO A 90 -10.83 7.25 2.11
C PRO A 90 -12.28 7.12 1.62
N ASN A 91 -12.73 5.87 1.50
CA ASN A 91 -14.16 5.57 1.53
C ASN A 91 -14.76 6.25 2.75
N ASP A 92 -15.79 7.08 2.56
CA ASP A 92 -16.38 7.96 3.58
C ASP A 92 -16.84 7.22 4.86
N ASP A 93 -17.01 5.89 4.76
CA ASP A 93 -17.48 5.05 5.86
C ASP A 93 -16.36 4.43 6.74
N ALA A 94 -15.08 4.51 6.35
CA ALA A 94 -13.99 3.92 7.11
C ALA A 94 -13.57 4.82 8.28
N SER A 95 -13.49 4.29 9.49
CA SER A 95 -12.98 4.98 10.66
C SER A 95 -11.48 4.82 10.87
N SER A 96 -10.90 3.70 10.43
CA SER A 96 -9.46 3.42 10.47
C SER A 96 -9.04 2.45 9.37
N ILE A 97 -7.81 2.59 8.89
CA ILE A 97 -7.17 1.66 7.96
C ILE A 97 -5.79 1.32 8.50
N PHE A 98 -5.66 0.12 9.06
CA PHE A 98 -4.40 -0.36 9.59
C PHE A 98 -3.59 -1.09 8.53
N LEU A 99 -2.41 -0.56 8.22
CA LEU A 99 -1.42 -1.14 7.32
C LEU A 99 -0.24 -1.66 8.15
N THR A 100 0.04 -2.96 8.08
CA THR A 100 1.19 -3.56 8.76
C THR A 100 2.31 -3.87 7.77
N ILE A 101 3.47 -3.23 7.97
CA ILE A 101 4.69 -3.40 7.18
C ILE A 101 5.68 -4.21 8.01
N SER A 102 6.41 -5.16 7.39
CA SER A 102 7.36 -6.03 8.09
C SER A 102 8.77 -6.03 7.55
N LEU A 103 8.96 -5.73 6.26
CA LEU A 103 10.27 -5.76 5.62
C LEU A 103 10.37 -4.67 4.56
N LEU A 104 11.51 -3.99 4.54
CA LEU A 104 11.92 -3.11 3.45
C LEU A 104 13.33 -3.51 3.00
N THR A 105 13.50 -3.72 1.69
CA THR A 105 14.80 -3.91 1.06
C THR A 105 14.93 -2.97 -0.14
N ALA A 106 16.15 -2.57 -0.48
CA ALA A 106 16.42 -1.79 -1.68
C ALA A 106 17.42 -2.53 -2.58
N ARG A 107 17.19 -2.52 -3.89
CA ARG A 107 18.08 -3.11 -4.89
C ARG A 107 19.02 -2.03 -5.40
N ASN A 108 20.31 -2.30 -5.37
CA ASN A 108 21.31 -1.41 -5.92
C ASN A 108 21.53 -1.66 -7.42
N GLU A 109 22.32 -0.79 -8.07
CA GLU A 109 22.68 -0.88 -9.50
C GLU A 109 23.40 -2.18 -9.90
N LYS A 110 23.96 -2.93 -8.94
CA LYS A 110 24.56 -4.25 -9.15
C LYS A 110 23.56 -5.40 -8.99
N ALA A 111 22.27 -5.09 -8.98
CA ALA A 111 21.16 -6.02 -8.76
C ALA A 111 21.21 -6.74 -7.40
N THR A 112 21.93 -6.19 -6.40
CA THR A 112 22.02 -6.74 -5.06
C THR A 112 20.96 -6.11 -4.16
N TRP A 113 20.21 -6.93 -3.42
CA TRP A 113 19.25 -6.49 -2.43
C TRP A 113 19.94 -6.17 -1.12
N VAL A 114 19.75 -4.95 -0.65
CA VAL A 114 20.27 -4.44 0.63
C VAL A 114 19.09 -4.36 1.59
N PRO A 115 19.13 -5.09 2.72
CA PRO A 115 18.09 -4.97 3.74
C PRO A 115 18.16 -3.59 4.41
N ILE A 116 17.01 -2.92 4.47
CA ILE A 116 16.85 -1.62 5.12
C ILE A 116 16.30 -1.82 6.54
N SER A 117 15.22 -2.59 6.65
CA SER A 117 14.62 -2.93 7.94
C SER A 117 13.82 -4.23 7.85
N ALA A 118 13.80 -4.95 8.99
CA ALA A 118 12.97 -6.13 9.23
C ALA A 118 12.05 -5.93 10.44
N ARG A 119 11.72 -4.69 10.80
CA ARG A 119 10.82 -4.40 11.92
C ARG A 119 9.39 -4.38 11.45
N LYS A 120 8.54 -5.14 12.15
CA LYS A 120 7.09 -5.10 11.95
C LYS A 120 6.50 -3.89 12.64
N HIS A 121 5.74 -3.08 11.91
CA HIS A 121 5.04 -1.93 12.44
C HIS A 121 3.67 -1.75 11.77
N THR A 122 2.69 -1.27 12.52
CA THR A 122 1.33 -1.03 12.04
C THR A 122 1.03 0.46 12.08
N TYR A 123 0.51 0.99 10.98
CA TYR A 123 0.16 2.39 10.78
C TYR A 123 -1.34 2.52 10.53
N ASP A 124 -1.99 3.51 11.12
CA ASP A 124 -3.33 3.93 10.72
C ASP A 124 -3.24 4.99 9.62
N LEU A 125 -3.50 4.60 8.38
CA LEU A 125 -3.42 5.50 7.22
C LEU A 125 -4.36 6.70 7.35
N LEU A 126 -5.55 6.52 7.92
CA LEU A 126 -6.50 7.63 8.13
C LEU A 126 -6.02 8.60 9.21
N GLN A 127 -5.29 8.11 10.22
CA GLN A 127 -4.67 8.96 11.21
C GLN A 127 -3.53 9.78 10.58
N LEU A 128 -2.69 9.17 9.74
CA LEU A 128 -1.62 9.88 9.01
C LEU A 128 -2.21 11.01 8.17
N LYS A 129 -3.34 10.75 7.50
CA LYS A 129 -4.04 11.76 6.72
C LYS A 129 -4.58 12.90 7.59
N ARG A 130 -5.32 12.59 8.68
CA ARG A 130 -5.88 13.61 9.59
C ARG A 130 -4.79 14.51 10.15
N ASP A 131 -3.64 13.93 10.44
CA ASP A 131 -2.49 14.68 10.97
C ASP A 131 -1.77 15.53 9.90
N GLY A 132 -2.00 15.24 8.61
CA GLY A 132 -1.36 15.93 7.48
C GLY A 132 0.17 15.82 7.50
N LYS A 133 0.72 14.75 8.10
CA LYS A 133 2.16 14.60 8.36
C LYS A 133 2.68 13.28 7.81
N GLN A 134 3.99 13.26 7.61
CA GLN A 134 4.72 12.05 7.29
C GLN A 134 5.16 11.37 8.58
N GLU A 135 5.03 10.06 8.63
CA GLU A 135 5.52 9.25 9.75
C GLU A 135 6.82 8.54 9.37
N LEU A 136 7.84 8.66 10.23
CA LEU A 136 9.12 8.02 10.03
C LEU A 136 9.00 6.53 10.33
N VAL A 137 9.24 5.72 9.30
CA VAL A 137 9.26 4.26 9.40
C VAL A 137 10.64 3.75 9.77
N PHE A 138 11.66 4.24 9.05
CA PHE A 138 13.06 3.87 9.26
C PHE A 138 13.99 5.06 9.09
N ASP A 139 15.04 5.05 9.89
CA ASP A 139 16.23 5.91 9.80
C ASP A 139 17.44 5.01 9.90
N THR A 140 18.17 4.86 8.79
CA THR A 140 19.27 3.90 8.73
C THR A 140 20.39 4.39 7.84
N THR A 141 21.57 3.81 8.04
CA THR A 141 22.75 4.05 7.21
C THR A 141 22.98 2.84 6.32
N ILE A 142 23.08 3.08 5.01
CA ILE A 142 23.29 2.03 4.00
C ILE A 142 24.47 2.39 3.09
N PRO A 143 25.06 1.43 2.36
CA PRO A 143 26.13 1.70 1.41
C PRO A 143 25.75 2.80 0.41
N MET A 144 26.70 3.63 0.03
CA MET A 144 26.51 4.58 -1.07
C MET A 144 26.24 3.86 -2.38
N GLY A 145 25.54 4.52 -3.30
CA GLY A 145 25.20 3.99 -4.63
C GLY A 145 23.85 4.49 -5.12
N THR A 146 23.45 4.04 -6.27
CA THR A 146 22.10 4.27 -6.77
C THR A 146 21.25 3.02 -6.54
N TYR A 147 20.10 3.21 -5.93
CA TYR A 147 19.11 2.16 -5.73
C TYR A 147 17.98 2.35 -6.73
N ASP A 148 17.66 1.31 -7.49
CA ASP A 148 16.74 1.35 -8.63
C ASP A 148 15.38 0.71 -8.35
N GLN A 149 15.24 0.03 -7.21
CA GLN A 149 14.00 -0.62 -6.81
C GLN A 149 13.95 -0.81 -5.30
N ILE A 150 12.76 -0.74 -4.73
CA ILE A 150 12.49 -1.21 -3.38
C ILE A 150 11.54 -2.41 -3.40
N ALA A 151 11.65 -3.27 -2.40
CA ALA A 151 10.66 -4.29 -2.09
C ALA A 151 10.13 -4.04 -0.67
N LEU A 152 8.83 -3.75 -0.58
CA LEU A 152 8.13 -3.48 0.66
C LEU A 152 7.16 -4.62 0.93
N THR A 153 7.29 -5.30 2.08
CA THR A 153 6.38 -6.38 2.47
C THR A 153 5.28 -5.85 3.37
N ILE A 154 4.03 -6.05 2.94
CA ILE A 154 2.82 -5.79 3.70
C ILE A 154 2.32 -7.12 4.26
N ASP A 155 2.28 -7.24 5.57
CA ASP A 155 1.79 -8.46 6.23
C ASP A 155 0.27 -8.55 6.21
N SER A 156 -0.40 -7.43 6.53
CA SER A 156 -1.85 -7.34 6.59
C SER A 156 -2.34 -5.91 6.38
N VAL A 157 -3.57 -5.82 5.91
CA VAL A 157 -4.36 -4.58 5.86
C VAL A 157 -5.73 -4.87 6.47
N THR A 158 -6.13 -4.04 7.44
CA THR A 158 -7.42 -4.13 8.11
C THR A 158 -8.15 -2.81 8.02
N MET A 159 -9.36 -2.81 7.50
CA MET A 159 -10.24 -1.64 7.47
C MET A 159 -11.32 -1.78 8.54
N ILE A 160 -11.57 -0.72 9.31
CA ILE A 160 -12.69 -0.64 10.26
C ILE A 160 -13.76 0.26 9.66
N THR A 161 -14.97 -0.30 9.49
CA THR A 161 -16.15 0.40 9.00
C THR A 161 -17.29 0.17 9.98
N ASN A 162 -17.90 1.24 10.51
CA ASN A 162 -18.98 1.15 11.51
C ASN A 162 -18.62 0.25 12.71
N GLY A 163 -17.37 0.31 13.18
CA GLY A 163 -16.86 -0.50 14.28
C GLY A 163 -16.56 -1.96 13.95
N VAL A 164 -16.77 -2.40 12.70
CA VAL A 164 -16.48 -3.77 12.25
C VAL A 164 -15.15 -3.81 11.53
N ALA A 165 -14.23 -4.65 12.01
CA ALA A 165 -12.94 -4.87 11.39
C ALA A 165 -13.04 -5.91 10.26
N LYS A 166 -12.52 -5.58 9.07
CA LYS A 166 -12.41 -6.48 7.92
C LYS A 166 -10.97 -6.53 7.43
N ASN A 167 -10.42 -7.73 7.35
CA ASN A 167 -9.10 -7.94 6.75
C ASN A 167 -9.22 -7.92 5.22
N ALA A 168 -8.34 -7.19 4.56
CA ALA A 168 -8.30 -7.16 3.12
C ALA A 168 -7.39 -8.26 2.57
N LYS A 169 -7.81 -8.88 1.45
CA LYS A 169 -6.98 -9.77 0.65
C LYS A 169 -6.02 -8.95 -0.21
N LEU A 170 -4.75 -9.30 -0.21
CA LEU A 170 -3.75 -8.68 -1.10
C LEU A 170 -3.47 -9.60 -2.29
N PRO A 171 -3.32 -9.07 -3.52
CA PRO A 171 -2.86 -9.86 -4.67
C PRO A 171 -1.46 -10.47 -4.42
N THR A 172 -0.57 -9.69 -3.82
CA THR A 172 0.72 -10.14 -3.28
C THR A 172 1.05 -9.37 -2.00
N LYS A 173 1.90 -9.96 -1.17
CA LYS A 173 2.38 -9.29 0.06
C LYS A 173 3.56 -8.36 -0.20
N THR A 174 4.32 -8.56 -1.28
CA THR A 174 5.52 -7.76 -1.57
C THR A 174 5.28 -6.84 -2.74
N LEU A 175 5.47 -5.55 -2.51
CA LEU A 175 5.42 -4.49 -3.51
C LEU A 175 6.83 -4.25 -4.04
N TYR A 176 7.04 -4.51 -5.32
CA TYR A 176 8.27 -4.16 -6.02
C TYR A 176 8.07 -2.83 -6.74
N ILE A 177 8.64 -1.74 -6.20
CA ILE A 177 8.44 -0.38 -6.70
C ILE A 177 9.72 0.10 -7.36
N PRO A 178 9.74 0.30 -8.69
CA PRO A 178 10.86 0.93 -9.38
C PRO A 178 11.00 2.40 -8.98
N LEU A 179 12.22 2.87 -8.76
CA LEU A 179 12.49 4.25 -8.37
C LEU A 179 13.98 4.58 -8.65
N SER A 180 14.44 5.75 -8.22
CA SER A 180 15.86 6.11 -8.24
C SER A 180 16.22 6.84 -6.96
N ILE A 181 17.08 6.22 -6.13
CA ILE A 181 17.62 6.84 -4.91
C ILE A 181 19.14 6.96 -5.10
N PRO A 182 19.64 8.11 -5.55
CA PRO A 182 21.07 8.37 -5.56
C PRO A 182 21.54 8.74 -4.16
N LEU A 183 22.28 7.86 -3.51
CA LEU A 183 22.80 8.04 -2.17
C LEU A 183 24.33 8.22 -2.22
N ARG A 184 24.81 9.39 -1.82
CA ARG A 184 26.24 9.70 -1.75
C ARG A 184 26.79 9.58 -0.34
N VAL A 185 28.10 9.56 -0.23
CA VAL A 185 28.80 9.51 1.06
C VAL A 185 28.38 10.67 1.96
N ASN A 186 28.06 10.35 3.21
CA ASN A 186 27.67 11.32 4.23
C ASN A 186 26.47 12.20 3.86
N GLN A 187 25.73 11.86 2.81
CA GLN A 187 24.49 12.55 2.45
C GLN A 187 23.27 11.86 3.06
N THR A 188 22.23 12.66 3.25
CA THR A 188 20.92 12.20 3.68
C THR A 188 19.97 12.22 2.50
N ALA A 189 19.29 11.10 2.25
CA ALA A 189 18.17 10.99 1.34
C ALA A 189 16.90 10.55 2.09
N ALA A 190 15.74 10.92 1.59
CA ALA A 190 14.46 10.45 2.08
C ALA A 190 13.65 9.82 0.96
N LEU A 191 13.05 8.68 1.26
CA LEU A 191 12.03 8.02 0.47
C LEU A 191 10.69 8.18 1.17
N THR A 192 9.72 8.78 0.52
CA THR A 192 8.34 8.89 1.01
C THR A 192 7.42 8.06 0.13
N ILE A 193 6.64 7.18 0.74
CA ILE A 193 5.53 6.49 0.08
C ILE A 193 4.21 7.05 0.62
N ASN A 194 3.45 7.66 -0.27
CA ASN A 194 2.09 8.09 -0.02
C ASN A 194 1.14 6.96 -0.48
N PHE A 195 0.45 6.32 0.46
CA PHE A 195 -0.56 5.31 0.16
C PHE A 195 -1.87 6.01 -0.20
N VAL A 196 -2.33 5.82 -1.44
CA VAL A 196 -3.58 6.41 -1.94
C VAL A 196 -4.74 5.50 -1.54
N ALA A 197 -5.11 5.50 -0.25
CA ALA A 197 -6.06 4.54 0.32
C ALA A 197 -7.41 4.54 -0.44
N GLY A 198 -7.92 5.71 -0.82
CA GLY A 198 -9.18 5.83 -1.57
C GLY A 198 -9.21 5.15 -2.95
N LYS A 199 -8.04 4.79 -3.51
CA LYS A 199 -7.93 4.08 -4.80
C LYS A 199 -7.46 2.64 -4.64
N SER A 200 -7.09 2.23 -3.43
CA SER A 200 -6.44 0.95 -3.16
C SER A 200 -7.42 -0.16 -2.76
N PHE A 201 -8.64 0.19 -2.36
CA PHE A 201 -9.63 -0.78 -1.90
C PHE A 201 -10.66 -1.11 -2.97
N HIS A 202 -10.96 -2.41 -3.09
CA HIS A 202 -11.97 -2.96 -3.96
C HIS A 202 -12.80 -3.97 -3.16
N THR A 203 -14.06 -4.16 -3.56
CA THR A 203 -14.93 -5.16 -2.93
C THR A 203 -15.35 -6.17 -3.99
N THR A 204 -15.25 -7.46 -3.68
CA THR A 204 -15.74 -8.53 -4.53
C THR A 204 -17.27 -8.61 -4.49
N ASP A 205 -17.88 -9.32 -5.44
CA ASP A 205 -19.33 -9.59 -5.46
C ASP A 205 -19.80 -10.33 -4.18
N THR A 206 -18.93 -11.06 -3.52
CA THR A 206 -19.21 -11.76 -2.24
C THR A 206 -18.97 -10.89 -1.00
N GLY A 207 -18.60 -9.61 -1.18
CA GLY A 207 -18.32 -8.68 -0.09
C GLY A 207 -16.92 -8.83 0.54
N LEU A 208 -16.02 -9.63 -0.07
CA LEU A 208 -14.63 -9.71 0.35
C LEU A 208 -13.92 -8.40 0.01
N LEU A 209 -13.17 -7.86 0.96
CA LEU A 209 -12.35 -6.68 0.77
C LEU A 209 -11.01 -7.06 0.13
N VAL A 210 -10.61 -6.36 -0.94
CA VAL A 210 -9.32 -6.51 -1.62
C VAL A 210 -8.53 -5.21 -1.47
N TYR A 211 -7.26 -5.32 -1.14
CA TYR A 211 -6.33 -4.20 -1.10
C TYR A 211 -5.25 -4.37 -2.17
N ALA A 212 -5.39 -3.61 -3.26
CA ALA A 212 -4.42 -3.48 -4.32
C ALA A 212 -3.81 -2.08 -4.25
N PRO A 213 -2.66 -1.91 -3.58
CA PRO A 213 -2.15 -0.58 -3.25
C PRO A 213 -1.88 0.28 -4.49
N VAL A 214 -2.37 1.51 -4.43
CA VAL A 214 -1.96 2.62 -5.28
C VAL A 214 -1.09 3.52 -4.42
N VAL A 215 0.11 3.85 -4.90
CA VAL A 215 1.09 4.63 -4.15
C VAL A 215 1.72 5.70 -5.01
N ASP A 216 1.97 6.88 -4.40
CA ASP A 216 2.84 7.89 -4.95
C ASP A 216 4.18 7.84 -4.21
N VAL A 217 5.27 7.86 -4.96
CA VAL A 217 6.62 7.71 -4.43
C VAL A 217 7.41 8.97 -4.69
N HIS A 218 8.03 9.52 -3.66
CA HIS A 218 8.88 10.70 -3.74
C HIS A 218 10.23 10.41 -3.11
N VAL A 219 11.30 10.82 -3.81
CA VAL A 219 12.66 10.75 -3.28
C VAL A 219 13.25 12.16 -3.23
N LEU A 220 13.69 12.55 -2.04
CA LEU A 220 14.50 13.73 -1.81
C LEU A 220 15.94 13.30 -1.53
N GLY A 221 16.89 13.94 -2.16
CA GLY A 221 18.32 13.79 -1.86
C GLY A 221 18.88 15.07 -1.26
N GLU A 222 20.11 14.98 -0.75
CA GLU A 222 20.86 16.14 -0.26
C GLU A 222 20.11 16.94 0.81
N ILE A 223 19.37 16.25 1.69
CA ILE A 223 18.61 16.86 2.76
C ILE A 223 19.59 17.45 3.79
N GLN A 224 19.41 18.74 4.10
CA GLN A 224 20.30 19.45 5.00
C GLN A 224 19.81 19.40 6.45
N LEU A 225 18.49 19.41 6.66
CA LEU A 225 17.89 19.37 8.00
C LEU A 225 16.72 18.40 8.03
N VAL A 226 16.70 17.58 9.06
CA VAL A 226 15.59 16.67 9.39
C VAL A 226 15.11 17.04 10.78
N GLN A 227 13.82 17.40 10.89
CA GLN A 227 13.18 17.64 12.19
C GLN A 227 12.24 16.48 12.49
N THR A 228 12.32 15.96 13.70
CA THR A 228 11.48 14.86 14.20
C THR A 228 10.70 15.32 15.42
N SER A 229 9.42 14.94 15.50
CA SER A 229 8.58 15.15 16.68
C SER A 229 7.81 13.84 16.94
N GLY A 230 8.34 13.03 17.87
CA GLY A 230 7.92 11.64 18.00
C GLY A 230 8.25 10.84 16.74
N SER A 231 7.24 10.17 16.16
CA SER A 231 7.38 9.44 14.89
C SER A 231 7.24 10.34 13.65
N LYS A 232 6.83 11.60 13.80
CA LYS A 232 6.61 12.53 12.69
C LYS A 232 7.92 13.18 12.25
N VAL A 233 8.08 13.37 10.93
CA VAL A 233 9.29 13.93 10.35
C VAL A 233 8.98 14.99 9.30
N GLU A 234 9.82 16.01 9.26
CA GLU A 234 9.81 17.06 8.25
C GLU A 234 11.21 17.21 7.65
N PHE A 235 11.28 17.40 6.34
CA PHE A 235 12.53 17.56 5.60
C PHE A 235 12.68 18.99 5.09
N PHE A 236 13.87 19.54 5.23
CA PHE A 236 14.17 20.91 4.78
C PHE A 236 15.36 20.91 3.82
N ASN A 237 15.25 21.75 2.79
CA ASN A 237 16.28 21.96 1.78
C ASN A 237 16.71 20.68 1.05
N GLY A 238 15.79 19.70 0.90
CA GLY A 238 16.01 18.51 0.09
C GLY A 238 15.77 18.78 -1.39
N LEU A 239 16.55 18.15 -2.26
CA LEU A 239 16.40 18.24 -3.71
C LEU A 239 15.56 17.06 -4.22
N PRO A 240 14.49 17.29 -4.99
CA PRO A 240 13.75 16.22 -5.64
C PRO A 240 14.65 15.41 -6.58
N LYS A 241 14.69 14.10 -6.40
CA LYS A 241 15.48 13.16 -7.22
C LYS A 241 14.59 12.22 -8.03
N PHE A 242 13.41 11.91 -7.50
CA PHE A 242 12.45 11.03 -8.16
C PHE A 242 11.03 11.32 -7.69
N ALA A 243 10.07 11.17 -8.60
CA ALA A 243 8.64 11.09 -8.29
C ALA A 243 7.99 10.11 -9.27
N GLY A 244 7.05 9.30 -8.79
CA GLY A 244 6.30 8.35 -9.61
C GLY A 244 5.06 7.85 -8.91
N SER A 245 4.02 7.55 -9.69
CA SER A 245 2.78 6.94 -9.22
C SER A 245 2.71 5.49 -9.71
N TYR A 246 2.25 4.58 -8.86
CA TYR A 246 2.17 3.15 -9.16
C TYR A 246 0.89 2.56 -8.61
N GLY A 247 0.26 1.66 -9.38
CA GLY A 247 -0.87 0.86 -8.90
C GLY A 247 -0.58 -0.63 -9.03
N MET A 248 -0.99 -1.40 -8.03
CA MET A 248 -0.90 -2.85 -8.06
C MET A 248 -2.06 -3.43 -8.85
N ASN A 249 -1.75 -4.26 -9.84
CA ASN A 249 -2.78 -5.00 -10.55
C ASN A 249 -3.18 -6.29 -9.78
N GLU A 250 -4.14 -7.01 -10.32
CA GLU A 250 -4.73 -8.24 -9.75
C GLU A 250 -3.76 -9.41 -9.61
N ILE A 251 -2.63 -9.39 -10.31
CA ILE A 251 -1.57 -10.41 -10.20
C ILE A 251 -0.40 -9.95 -9.32
N GLY A 252 -0.55 -8.79 -8.65
CA GLY A 252 0.43 -8.29 -7.70
C GLY A 252 1.61 -7.55 -8.31
N ILE A 253 1.52 -7.10 -9.56
CA ILE A 253 2.56 -6.32 -10.23
C ILE A 253 2.26 -4.82 -10.08
N MET A 254 3.25 -4.06 -9.59
CA MET A 254 3.20 -2.61 -9.56
C MET A 254 3.42 -2.05 -10.97
N GLN A 255 2.46 -1.29 -11.47
CA GLN A 255 2.49 -0.66 -12.79
C GLN A 255 2.58 0.85 -12.64
N LYS A 256 3.53 1.45 -13.36
CA LYS A 256 3.70 2.91 -13.36
C LYS A 256 2.51 3.58 -14.04
N ASP A 257 2.09 4.74 -13.47
CA ASP A 257 0.98 5.57 -13.97
C ASP A 257 -0.36 4.77 -14.12
N SER A 258 -0.53 3.75 -13.28
CA SER A 258 -1.73 2.91 -13.22
C SER A 258 -2.50 3.16 -11.92
N PHE A 259 -3.83 2.99 -11.98
CA PHE A 259 -4.70 3.03 -10.81
C PHE A 259 -4.95 1.62 -10.21
N GLY A 260 -4.11 0.65 -10.57
CA GLY A 260 -4.23 -0.71 -10.04
C GLY A 260 -5.31 -1.53 -10.73
N ILE A 261 -6.17 -2.19 -9.94
CA ILE A 261 -7.30 -2.96 -10.47
C ILE A 261 -8.34 -2.00 -11.04
N ASP A 262 -8.85 -2.32 -12.23
CA ASP A 262 -9.90 -1.50 -12.86
C ASP A 262 -11.17 -1.47 -12.00
N SER A 263 -11.54 -0.27 -11.55
CA SER A 263 -12.74 -0.03 -10.73
C SER A 263 -14.06 -0.33 -11.46
N LEU A 264 -14.03 -0.42 -12.80
CA LEU A 264 -15.19 -0.79 -13.62
C LEU A 264 -15.33 -2.30 -13.81
N SER A 265 -14.48 -3.09 -13.17
CA SER A 265 -14.58 -4.55 -13.18
C SER A 265 -15.21 -5.06 -11.90
N ARG A 266 -16.11 -6.06 -12.03
CA ARG A 266 -16.50 -6.90 -10.90
C ARG A 266 -15.36 -7.87 -10.60
N ILE A 267 -15.10 -8.09 -9.33
CA ILE A 267 -14.04 -8.96 -8.86
C ILE A 267 -14.69 -10.17 -8.18
N GLU A 268 -14.42 -11.37 -8.71
CA GLU A 268 -14.74 -12.64 -8.05
C GLU A 268 -13.43 -13.26 -7.52
N LEU A 269 -13.51 -14.11 -6.51
CA LEU A 269 -12.39 -14.91 -6.05
C LEU A 269 -12.72 -16.39 -6.20
N VAL A 270 -11.94 -17.09 -7.01
CA VAL A 270 -12.09 -18.54 -7.27
C VAL A 270 -10.79 -19.24 -6.95
N GLN A 271 -10.78 -20.14 -5.97
CA GLN A 271 -9.55 -20.84 -5.51
C GLN A 271 -8.38 -19.89 -5.21
N ASP A 272 -8.64 -18.76 -4.54
CA ASP A 272 -7.67 -17.69 -4.29
C ASP A 272 -7.16 -16.93 -5.54
N ILE A 273 -7.73 -17.17 -6.71
CA ILE A 273 -7.39 -16.53 -7.97
C ILE A 273 -8.41 -15.41 -8.24
N PHE A 274 -7.94 -14.22 -8.58
CA PHE A 274 -8.80 -13.10 -8.97
C PHE A 274 -9.38 -13.34 -10.35
N VAL A 275 -10.71 -13.21 -10.45
CA VAL A 275 -11.47 -13.23 -11.69
C VAL A 275 -12.05 -11.84 -11.91
N LEU A 276 -11.66 -11.19 -13.00
CA LEU A 276 -12.09 -9.84 -13.35
C LEU A 276 -13.10 -9.90 -14.49
N ILE A 277 -14.26 -9.30 -14.26
CA ILE A 277 -15.37 -9.26 -15.23
C ILE A 277 -15.73 -7.79 -15.45
N PRO A 278 -15.36 -7.19 -16.59
CA PRO A 278 -15.78 -5.83 -16.92
C PRO A 278 -17.29 -5.64 -16.78
N GLN A 279 -17.72 -4.55 -16.14
CA GLN A 279 -19.15 -4.27 -15.96
C GLN A 279 -19.91 -4.13 -17.30
N SER A 280 -19.20 -3.78 -18.37
CA SER A 280 -19.73 -3.71 -19.72
C SER A 280 -20.06 -5.07 -20.34
N LEU A 281 -19.56 -6.18 -19.78
CA LEU A 281 -19.81 -7.52 -20.25
C LEU A 281 -21.00 -8.16 -19.53
N ASN A 282 -21.92 -8.74 -20.32
CA ASN A 282 -23.01 -9.52 -19.76
C ASN A 282 -22.48 -10.89 -19.30
N ARG A 283 -22.54 -11.15 -18.00
CA ARG A 283 -22.09 -12.41 -17.37
C ARG A 283 -22.80 -13.65 -17.95
N SER A 284 -24.05 -13.51 -18.43
CA SER A 284 -24.79 -14.63 -19.00
C SER A 284 -24.22 -15.18 -20.32
N LEU A 285 -23.31 -14.45 -20.98
CA LEU A 285 -22.59 -14.92 -22.16
C LEU A 285 -21.51 -15.97 -21.82
N PHE A 286 -21.15 -16.08 -20.54
CA PHE A 286 -20.10 -16.96 -20.03
C PHE A 286 -20.75 -18.19 -19.40
N THR A 287 -21.06 -19.21 -20.23
CA THR A 287 -21.81 -20.39 -19.82
C THR A 287 -20.99 -21.30 -18.92
N ILE A 288 -19.68 -21.48 -19.20
CA ILE A 288 -18.79 -22.21 -18.30
C ILE A 288 -18.30 -21.32 -17.15
N ALA A 289 -18.09 -21.92 -16.01
CA ALA A 289 -17.58 -21.19 -14.85
C ALA A 289 -16.08 -20.86 -15.00
N PRO A 290 -15.59 -19.79 -14.34
CA PRO A 290 -14.15 -19.49 -14.33
C PRO A 290 -13.29 -20.66 -13.83
N ASN A 291 -13.82 -21.45 -12.89
CA ASN A 291 -13.14 -22.64 -12.37
C ASN A 291 -12.86 -23.69 -13.45
N ASP A 292 -13.79 -23.88 -14.39
CA ASP A 292 -13.61 -24.82 -15.49
C ASP A 292 -12.55 -24.32 -16.46
N ALA A 293 -12.51 -23.01 -16.73
CA ALA A 293 -11.47 -22.40 -17.53
C ALA A 293 -10.07 -22.55 -16.88
N ILE A 294 -9.98 -22.33 -15.55
CA ILE A 294 -8.75 -22.56 -14.78
C ILE A 294 -8.31 -24.03 -14.95
N THR A 295 -9.22 -24.95 -14.77
CA THR A 295 -8.95 -26.40 -14.90
C THR A 295 -8.47 -26.75 -16.30
N THR A 296 -9.14 -26.24 -17.35
CA THR A 296 -8.74 -26.46 -18.75
C THR A 296 -7.31 -25.96 -19.02
N ALA A 297 -6.96 -24.76 -18.53
CA ALA A 297 -5.62 -24.19 -18.73
C ALA A 297 -4.52 -25.03 -18.03
N LEU A 298 -4.79 -25.53 -16.82
CA LEU A 298 -3.87 -26.34 -16.04
C LEU A 298 -3.73 -27.76 -16.62
N THR A 299 -4.85 -28.45 -16.88
CA THR A 299 -4.84 -29.84 -17.40
C THR A 299 -4.33 -29.94 -18.82
N GLY A 300 -4.54 -28.89 -19.64
CA GLY A 300 -3.95 -28.77 -20.98
C GLY A 300 -2.43 -28.52 -20.98
N GLY A 301 -1.81 -28.35 -19.80
CA GLY A 301 -0.36 -28.06 -19.67
C GLY A 301 0.05 -26.71 -20.21
N HIS A 302 -0.90 -25.80 -20.48
CA HIS A 302 -0.61 -24.48 -21.02
C HIS A 302 0.01 -23.54 -19.98
N VAL A 303 -0.39 -23.71 -18.71
CA VAL A 303 0.18 -23.00 -17.56
C VAL A 303 0.48 -23.99 -16.43
N ALA A 304 1.54 -23.71 -15.68
CA ALA A 304 1.87 -24.46 -14.46
C ALA A 304 1.19 -23.86 -13.22
N LYS A 305 0.90 -22.55 -13.26
CA LYS A 305 0.22 -21.82 -12.20
C LYS A 305 -0.66 -20.73 -12.81
N VAL A 306 -1.90 -20.63 -12.37
CA VAL A 306 -2.80 -19.53 -12.74
C VAL A 306 -2.57 -18.34 -11.80
N LEU A 307 -2.54 -17.14 -12.35
CA LEU A 307 -2.34 -15.88 -11.65
C LEU A 307 -3.64 -15.05 -11.59
N ALA A 308 -4.37 -14.97 -12.71
CA ALA A 308 -5.66 -14.30 -12.80
C ALA A 308 -6.48 -14.81 -13.98
N VAL A 309 -7.79 -14.54 -13.96
CA VAL A 309 -8.74 -14.85 -15.04
C VAL A 309 -9.50 -13.59 -15.42
N TYR A 310 -9.72 -13.39 -16.71
CA TYR A 310 -10.43 -12.21 -17.23
C TYR A 310 -11.57 -12.66 -18.15
N ALA A 311 -12.73 -12.06 -17.98
CA ALA A 311 -13.81 -12.15 -18.96
C ALA A 311 -13.55 -11.12 -20.06
N GLU A 312 -13.48 -11.55 -21.31
CA GLU A 312 -13.29 -10.64 -22.44
C GLU A 312 -13.93 -11.18 -23.73
N LEU A 313 -13.89 -10.37 -24.79
CA LEU A 313 -14.31 -10.77 -26.12
C LEU A 313 -13.11 -10.93 -27.03
N LEU A 314 -12.88 -12.13 -27.54
CA LEU A 314 -11.92 -12.42 -28.60
C LEU A 314 -12.70 -12.55 -29.91
N ASP A 315 -12.49 -11.66 -30.88
CA ASP A 315 -13.22 -11.63 -32.15
C ASP A 315 -14.77 -11.69 -31.97
N LYS A 316 -15.26 -10.88 -30.99
CA LYS A 316 -16.69 -10.81 -30.59
C LYS A 316 -17.24 -12.07 -29.90
N LYS A 317 -16.40 -13.09 -29.64
CA LYS A 317 -16.80 -14.30 -28.91
C LYS A 317 -16.41 -14.15 -27.43
N PRO A 318 -17.28 -14.50 -26.48
CA PRO A 318 -16.94 -14.48 -25.07
C PRO A 318 -15.89 -15.55 -24.77
N VAL A 319 -14.81 -15.14 -24.12
CA VAL A 319 -13.71 -16.00 -23.72
C VAL A 319 -13.28 -15.71 -22.29
N TRP A 320 -12.82 -16.73 -21.60
CA TRP A 320 -12.01 -16.60 -20.40
C TRP A 320 -10.55 -16.52 -20.80
N ARG A 321 -9.90 -15.38 -20.58
CA ARG A 321 -8.44 -15.30 -20.69
C ARG A 321 -7.82 -15.69 -19.35
N VAL A 322 -7.25 -16.88 -19.29
CA VAL A 322 -6.51 -17.36 -18.12
C VAL A 322 -5.06 -16.92 -18.26
N ARG A 323 -4.61 -16.06 -17.37
CA ARG A 323 -3.22 -15.60 -17.30
C ARG A 323 -2.48 -16.41 -16.24
N GLY A 324 -1.38 -17.02 -16.62
CA GLY A 324 -0.62 -17.89 -15.74
C GLY A 324 0.87 -17.84 -16.03
N SER A 325 1.65 -18.59 -15.27
CA SER A 325 3.06 -18.85 -15.56
C SER A 325 3.22 -20.29 -16.05
N SER A 326 4.02 -20.47 -17.10
CA SER A 326 4.49 -21.78 -17.55
C SER A 326 5.53 -22.36 -16.57
N ALA A 327 5.94 -23.59 -16.79
CA ALA A 327 6.91 -24.28 -15.93
C ALA A 327 8.28 -23.58 -15.85
N ASN A 328 8.67 -22.83 -16.89
CA ASN A 328 9.90 -22.02 -16.91
C ASN A 328 9.71 -20.60 -16.35
N GLY A 329 8.52 -20.27 -15.82
CA GLY A 329 8.22 -18.95 -15.24
C GLY A 329 7.76 -17.89 -16.23
N THR A 330 7.68 -18.18 -17.53
CA THR A 330 7.16 -17.24 -18.54
C THR A 330 5.67 -17.01 -18.33
N ILE A 331 5.25 -15.74 -18.44
CA ILE A 331 3.81 -15.41 -18.35
C ILE A 331 3.15 -15.75 -19.67
N VAL A 332 2.06 -16.52 -19.59
CA VAL A 332 1.27 -17.03 -20.71
C VAL A 332 -0.19 -16.62 -20.51
N SER A 333 -0.88 -16.33 -21.61
CA SER A 333 -2.33 -16.14 -21.65
C SER A 333 -2.99 -17.22 -22.48
N VAL A 334 -3.97 -17.93 -21.89
CA VAL A 334 -4.76 -18.97 -22.55
C VAL A 334 -6.18 -18.45 -22.70
N TYR A 335 -6.68 -18.42 -23.93
CA TYR A 335 -8.03 -17.97 -24.25
C TYR A 335 -8.95 -19.18 -24.41
N ILE A 336 -9.92 -19.28 -23.55
CA ILE A 336 -10.85 -20.42 -23.48
C ILE A 336 -12.23 -19.94 -23.81
N ASN A 337 -12.86 -20.59 -24.79
CA ASN A 337 -14.22 -20.27 -25.20
C ASN A 337 -15.17 -20.41 -24.00
N ALA A 338 -15.87 -19.31 -23.68
CA ALA A 338 -16.72 -19.26 -22.50
C ALA A 338 -18.03 -20.06 -22.63
N SER A 339 -18.31 -20.62 -23.79
CA SER A 339 -19.50 -21.45 -24.02
C SER A 339 -19.16 -22.94 -24.14
N THR A 340 -18.01 -23.27 -24.73
CA THR A 340 -17.65 -24.67 -25.06
C THR A 340 -16.52 -25.21 -24.15
N GLY A 341 -15.73 -24.34 -23.52
CA GLY A 341 -14.57 -24.75 -22.76
C GLY A 341 -13.34 -25.08 -23.61
N SER A 342 -13.41 -24.94 -24.93
CA SER A 342 -12.29 -25.21 -25.84
C SER A 342 -11.24 -24.09 -25.76
N VAL A 343 -9.94 -24.46 -25.93
CA VAL A 343 -8.87 -23.48 -26.06
C VAL A 343 -8.91 -22.88 -27.47
N GLU A 344 -9.07 -21.58 -27.55
CA GLU A 344 -9.12 -20.81 -28.82
C GLU A 344 -7.71 -20.33 -29.20
N LYS A 345 -6.90 -19.95 -28.19
CA LYS A 345 -5.57 -19.35 -28.40
C LYS A 345 -4.67 -19.51 -27.18
N VAL A 346 -3.38 -19.65 -27.41
CA VAL A 346 -2.31 -19.53 -26.39
C VAL A 346 -1.31 -18.49 -26.89
N GLN A 347 -0.91 -17.58 -25.98
CA GLN A 347 -0.06 -16.43 -26.34
C GLN A 347 0.98 -16.12 -25.26
#